data_408beaa7797c5ae42bfb97d57653cd5b
#
_entry.id   408beaa7797c5ae42bfb97d57653cd5b
#
_cell.length_a   1.000
_cell.length_b   1.000
_cell.length_c   1.000
_cell.angle_alpha   90.00
_cell.angle_beta   90.00
_cell.angle_gamma   90.00
#
_symmetry.space_group_name_H-M   'P 1'
#
loop_
_entity.id
_entity.type
_entity.pdbx_description
1 polymer ?
#
loop_
_entity_poly.entity_id
_entity_poly.type
_entity_poly.pdbx_seq_one_letter_code
_entity_poly.pdbx_strand_id
1 'polypeptide(L)'
;MDKKHQTISHLLARWRGWIQAGAAMLTNLHLPNFFKGSLYQGAGKTVCVPGLNCYSCPAASGACPIGAFQAVVGSSKFRFSYYITGFLILLGVLLGRFICGFLCPFGWFQELLHKIPTKKLSTKKLKPLTYLKYAVLLVMVVLLPAFLVNDVGMGDPFFCKYLCPQGVLEGAIPLSLANSGIRAALGKLFTWKFSILLAVVALSVVFYRPFCKWLCPLGAFYALFNRVSLLQMKVDGHKCVSCGKCAKVCKMDVDVTKTPNHTECIRCGMCVSACPTGAVSFRYGFGDGKQNINIEENTEEST
;
A
#
# COMPACT_ATOMS: atom_id res chain seq x y z
N MET A 1 12.89 20.08 19.22
CA MET A 1 12.07 18.91 18.85
C MET A 1 11.90 18.02 20.07
N ASP A 2 10.67 17.66 20.39
CA ASP A 2 10.28 17.07 21.67
C ASP A 2 10.82 15.63 21.78
N LYS A 3 11.54 15.27 22.85
CA LYS A 3 12.07 13.93 23.13
C LYS A 3 10.98 12.87 23.03
N LYS A 4 9.74 13.20 23.40
CA LYS A 4 8.56 12.34 23.35
C LYS A 4 8.23 11.89 21.91
N HIS A 5 8.30 12.79 20.91
CA HIS A 5 8.04 12.44 19.51
C HIS A 5 9.10 11.51 18.91
N GLN A 6 10.35 11.68 19.31
CA GLN A 6 11.42 10.75 18.90
C GLN A 6 11.18 9.34 19.46
N THR A 7 10.87 9.22 20.75
CA THR A 7 10.61 7.94 21.41
C THR A 7 9.43 7.20 20.75
N ILE A 8 8.32 7.89 20.48
CA ILE A 8 7.16 7.31 19.78
C ILE A 8 7.53 6.85 18.37
N SER A 9 8.31 7.65 17.64
CA SER A 9 8.72 7.31 16.26
C SER A 9 9.60 6.05 16.23
N HIS A 10 10.53 5.91 17.15
CA HIS A 10 11.36 4.71 17.30
C HIS A 10 10.55 3.49 17.72
N LEU A 11 9.58 3.67 18.64
CA LEU A 11 8.69 2.61 19.10
C LEU A 11 7.85 2.07 17.94
N LEU A 12 7.20 2.95 17.18
CA LEU A 12 6.42 2.58 15.99
C LEU A 12 7.27 1.83 14.97
N ALA A 13 8.48 2.31 14.68
CA ALA A 13 9.38 1.65 13.73
C ALA A 13 9.80 0.24 14.21
N ARG A 14 10.06 0.07 15.52
CA ARG A 14 10.44 -1.22 16.14
C ARG A 14 9.29 -2.23 16.11
N TRP A 15 8.08 -1.80 16.47
CA TRP A 15 6.91 -2.66 16.57
C TRP A 15 6.13 -2.81 15.27
N ARG A 16 6.60 -2.22 14.18
CA ARG A 16 5.92 -2.20 12.89
C ARG A 16 5.43 -3.58 12.42
N GLY A 17 6.28 -4.61 12.52
CA GLY A 17 5.92 -5.97 12.09
C GLY A 17 4.74 -6.55 12.87
N TRP A 18 4.68 -6.30 14.18
CA TRP A 18 3.59 -6.72 15.05
C TRP A 18 2.30 -5.93 14.76
N ILE A 19 2.43 -4.63 14.49
CA ILE A 19 1.29 -3.79 14.10
C ILE A 19 0.70 -4.28 12.77
N GLN A 20 1.54 -4.64 11.80
CA GLN A 20 1.10 -5.21 10.53
C GLN A 20 0.41 -6.57 10.71
N ALA A 21 0.96 -7.45 11.55
CA ALA A 21 0.35 -8.73 11.86
C ALA A 21 -1.01 -8.54 12.53
N GLY A 22 -1.10 -7.67 13.54
CA GLY A 22 -2.36 -7.32 14.20
C GLY A 22 -3.39 -6.74 13.24
N ALA A 23 -2.97 -5.82 12.35
CA ALA A 23 -3.85 -5.25 11.33
C ALA A 23 -4.35 -6.32 10.34
N ALA A 24 -3.48 -7.24 9.92
CA ALA A 24 -3.88 -8.35 9.05
C ALA A 24 -4.89 -9.29 9.73
N MET A 25 -4.71 -9.56 11.02
CA MET A 25 -5.67 -10.36 11.81
C MET A 25 -7.01 -9.63 11.98
N LEU A 26 -7.00 -8.34 12.34
CA LEU A 26 -8.21 -7.54 12.53
C LEU A 26 -9.02 -7.39 11.23
N THR A 27 -8.36 -7.30 10.09
CA THR A 27 -9.04 -7.24 8.80
C THR A 27 -9.57 -8.60 8.32
N ASN A 28 -9.12 -9.71 8.94
CA ASN A 28 -9.46 -11.08 8.59
C ASN A 28 -9.86 -11.91 9.82
N LEU A 29 -10.84 -11.43 10.59
CA LEU A 29 -11.27 -12.08 11.85
C LEU A 29 -11.97 -13.45 11.66
N HIS A 30 -12.54 -13.71 10.48
CA HIS A 30 -13.33 -14.91 10.23
C HIS A 30 -12.50 -16.06 9.65
N LEU A 31 -11.29 -16.30 10.20
CA LEU A 31 -10.36 -17.35 9.77
C LEU A 31 -11.01 -18.76 9.64
N PRO A 32 -11.93 -19.20 10.53
CA PRO A 32 -12.58 -20.50 10.38
C PRO A 32 -13.33 -20.69 9.06
N ASN A 33 -13.74 -19.61 8.40
CA ASN A 33 -14.43 -19.67 7.11
C ASN A 33 -13.54 -20.17 5.96
N PHE A 34 -12.21 -20.12 6.10
CA PHE A 34 -11.30 -20.73 5.15
C PHE A 34 -11.53 -22.26 5.05
N PHE A 35 -11.79 -22.89 6.20
CA PHE A 35 -12.05 -24.35 6.26
C PHE A 35 -13.48 -24.70 5.86
N LYS A 36 -14.44 -23.80 6.16
CA LYS A 36 -15.86 -24.01 5.80
C LYS A 36 -16.15 -23.71 4.33
N GLY A 37 -15.25 -23.06 3.59
CA GLY A 37 -15.46 -22.64 2.19
C GLY A 37 -16.61 -21.66 2.00
N SER A 38 -17.01 -20.92 3.06
CA SER A 38 -18.11 -19.96 3.05
C SER A 38 -17.59 -18.52 3.18
N LEU A 39 -18.23 -17.61 2.45
CA LEU A 39 -17.90 -16.18 2.56
C LEU A 39 -18.64 -15.57 3.74
N TYR A 40 -17.93 -14.80 4.56
CA TYR A 40 -18.60 -13.94 5.54
C TYR A 40 -19.41 -12.85 4.84
N GLN A 41 -20.69 -12.73 5.17
CA GLN A 41 -21.63 -11.76 4.56
C GLN A 41 -22.27 -10.83 5.62
N GLY A 42 -21.68 -10.72 6.80
CA GLY A 42 -22.20 -9.86 7.86
C GLY A 42 -22.02 -8.36 7.60
N ALA A 43 -22.61 -7.54 8.47
CA ALA A 43 -22.62 -6.08 8.40
C ALA A 43 -21.20 -5.45 8.31
N GLY A 44 -20.15 -6.12 8.78
CA GLY A 44 -18.77 -5.65 8.63
C GLY A 44 -18.33 -5.41 7.18
N LYS A 45 -18.89 -6.14 6.21
CA LYS A 45 -18.59 -5.95 4.79
C LYS A 45 -19.13 -4.65 4.18
N THR A 46 -20.00 -3.94 4.87
CA THR A 46 -20.44 -2.60 4.47
C THR A 46 -19.41 -1.52 4.76
N VAL A 47 -18.42 -1.82 5.62
CA VAL A 47 -17.35 -0.90 6.00
C VAL A 47 -16.06 -1.26 5.25
N CYS A 48 -15.36 -0.23 4.74
CA CYS A 48 -14.08 -0.43 4.08
C CYS A 48 -12.93 -0.54 5.08
N VAL A 49 -12.02 -1.46 4.82
CA VAL A 49 -10.73 -1.54 5.53
C VAL A 49 -9.72 -0.56 4.90
N PRO A 50 -8.72 -0.06 5.64
CA PRO A 50 -7.79 0.93 5.10
C PRO A 50 -6.80 0.36 4.07
N GLY A 51 -6.48 -0.93 4.15
CA GLY A 51 -5.52 -1.63 3.30
C GLY A 51 -6.13 -2.41 2.14
N LEU A 52 -5.28 -3.02 1.33
CA LEU A 52 -5.71 -3.94 0.28
C LEU A 52 -6.08 -5.28 0.92
N ASN A 53 -7.37 -5.62 0.94
CA ASN A 53 -7.92 -6.87 1.42
C ASN A 53 -9.08 -7.30 0.52
N CYS A 54 -9.15 -8.58 0.13
CA CYS A 54 -10.12 -8.98 -0.87
C CYS A 54 -11.54 -9.11 -0.30
N TYR A 55 -12.55 -8.51 -0.96
CA TYR A 55 -13.96 -8.68 -0.59
C TYR A 55 -14.39 -10.16 -0.65
N SER A 56 -13.87 -10.93 -1.61
CA SER A 56 -14.16 -12.36 -1.77
C SER A 56 -13.32 -13.26 -0.86
N CYS A 57 -12.54 -12.70 0.07
CA CYS A 57 -11.85 -13.49 1.09
C CYS A 57 -12.87 -14.06 2.09
N PRO A 58 -12.85 -15.38 2.38
CA PRO A 58 -13.70 -16.00 3.40
C PRO A 58 -13.57 -15.36 4.77
N ALA A 59 -12.35 -14.99 5.15
CA ALA A 59 -12.03 -14.43 6.46
C ALA A 59 -12.23 -12.92 6.55
N ALA A 60 -12.36 -12.20 5.43
CA ALA A 60 -12.40 -10.74 5.42
C ALA A 60 -13.58 -10.17 6.20
N SER A 61 -13.27 -9.32 7.18
CA SER A 61 -14.25 -8.62 8.02
C SER A 61 -14.85 -7.39 7.35
N GLY A 62 -14.14 -6.78 6.39
CA GLY A 62 -14.55 -5.56 5.69
C GLY A 62 -14.29 -5.59 4.20
N ALA A 63 -14.72 -4.56 3.49
CA ALA A 63 -14.60 -4.44 2.05
C ALA A 63 -13.26 -3.83 1.62
N CYS A 64 -12.77 -4.25 0.45
CA CYS A 64 -11.61 -3.61 -0.18
C CYS A 64 -11.97 -2.22 -0.70
N PRO A 65 -11.25 -1.16 -0.31
CA PRO A 65 -11.61 0.21 -0.72
C PRO A 65 -11.47 0.43 -2.23
N ILE A 66 -10.52 -0.21 -2.91
CA ILE A 66 -10.37 -0.11 -4.38
C ILE A 66 -11.49 -0.88 -5.09
N GLY A 67 -11.89 -2.04 -4.59
CA GLY A 67 -13.03 -2.77 -5.15
C GLY A 67 -14.32 -1.98 -5.03
N ALA A 68 -14.57 -1.43 -3.84
CA ALA A 68 -15.72 -0.58 -3.58
C ALA A 68 -15.70 0.72 -4.41
N PHE A 69 -14.54 1.35 -4.59
CA PHE A 69 -14.38 2.54 -5.42
C PHE A 69 -14.68 2.25 -6.90
N GLN A 70 -14.21 1.13 -7.45
CA GLN A 70 -14.56 0.71 -8.82
C GLN A 70 -16.06 0.48 -8.99
N ALA A 71 -16.71 -0.15 -7.99
CA ALA A 71 -18.16 -0.36 -8.02
C ALA A 71 -18.93 0.98 -8.02
N VAL A 72 -18.47 1.97 -7.25
CA VAL A 72 -19.06 3.32 -7.22
C VAL A 72 -18.85 4.03 -8.56
N VAL A 73 -17.65 3.99 -9.13
CA VAL A 73 -17.36 4.59 -10.44
C VAL A 73 -18.19 3.92 -11.54
N GLY A 74 -18.25 2.58 -11.55
CA GLY A 74 -19.05 1.82 -12.52
C GLY A 74 -20.56 2.02 -12.39
N SER A 75 -21.06 2.42 -11.22
CA SER A 75 -22.49 2.71 -10.97
C SER A 75 -22.81 4.21 -11.01
N SER A 76 -21.87 5.07 -11.42
CA SER A 76 -22.00 6.54 -11.37
C SER A 76 -23.20 7.09 -12.17
N LYS A 77 -23.67 6.38 -13.21
CA LYS A 77 -24.86 6.70 -13.98
C LYS A 77 -26.17 6.59 -13.18
N PHE A 78 -26.20 5.73 -12.14
CA PHE A 78 -27.38 5.51 -11.31
C PHE A 78 -27.29 6.29 -10.00
N ARG A 79 -26.21 6.09 -9.23
CA ARG A 79 -25.95 6.77 -7.96
C ARG A 79 -24.47 6.78 -7.64
N PHE A 80 -23.91 7.94 -7.39
CA PHE A 80 -22.54 8.07 -6.90
C PHE A 80 -22.53 8.02 -5.36
N SER A 81 -21.89 7.00 -4.79
CA SER A 81 -21.73 6.89 -3.34
C SER A 81 -20.53 7.67 -2.85
N TYR A 82 -20.75 8.82 -2.25
CA TYR A 82 -19.69 9.67 -1.69
C TYR A 82 -18.95 9.05 -0.50
N TYR A 83 -19.55 8.06 0.17
CA TYR A 83 -18.96 7.41 1.34
C TYR A 83 -17.55 6.85 1.05
N ILE A 84 -17.41 6.05 0.00
CA ILE A 84 -16.12 5.40 -0.33
C ILE A 84 -15.07 6.43 -0.73
N THR A 85 -15.45 7.40 -1.54
CA THR A 85 -14.55 8.47 -1.97
C THR A 85 -14.11 9.32 -0.79
N GLY A 86 -15.04 9.71 0.08
CA GLY A 86 -14.78 10.47 1.30
C GLY A 86 -13.90 9.69 2.28
N PHE A 87 -14.16 8.38 2.46
CA PHE A 87 -13.34 7.51 3.30
C PHE A 87 -11.89 7.43 2.80
N LEU A 88 -11.68 7.24 1.49
CA LEU A 88 -10.33 7.19 0.90
C LEU A 88 -9.60 8.53 1.02
N ILE A 89 -10.30 9.65 0.77
CA ILE A 89 -9.72 11.00 0.91
C ILE A 89 -9.38 11.28 2.38
N LEU A 90 -10.30 10.98 3.30
CA LEU A 90 -10.08 11.17 4.74
C LEU A 90 -8.83 10.42 5.21
N LEU A 91 -8.73 9.14 4.89
CA LEU A 91 -7.55 8.34 5.24
C LEU A 91 -6.27 8.85 4.55
N GLY A 92 -6.38 9.27 3.30
CA GLY A 92 -5.28 9.89 2.55
C GLY A 92 -4.76 11.15 3.22
N VAL A 93 -5.65 12.05 3.63
CA VAL A 93 -5.30 13.31 4.32
C VAL A 93 -4.77 13.05 5.74
N LEU A 94 -5.36 12.13 6.49
CA LEU A 94 -4.91 11.83 7.86
C LEU A 94 -3.56 11.12 7.88
N LEU A 95 -3.39 10.06 7.09
CA LEU A 95 -2.30 9.11 7.22
C LEU A 95 -1.43 8.98 5.95
N GLY A 96 -1.93 9.35 4.78
CA GLY A 96 -1.22 9.14 3.51
C GLY A 96 -0.81 7.68 3.31
N ARG A 97 0.40 7.43 2.84
CA ARG A 97 0.93 6.07 2.62
C ARG A 97 1.40 5.33 3.89
N PHE A 98 1.23 5.89 5.07
CA PHE A 98 1.44 5.16 6.33
C PHE A 98 0.58 3.90 6.38
N ILE A 99 -0.64 3.95 5.86
CA ILE A 99 -1.55 2.81 5.71
C ILE A 99 -0.85 1.66 4.97
N CYS A 100 -0.15 1.94 3.88
CA CYS A 100 0.60 0.93 3.13
C CYS A 100 1.76 0.35 3.94
N GLY A 101 2.35 1.15 4.84
CA GLY A 101 3.48 0.76 5.68
C GLY A 101 3.10 -0.09 6.88
N PHE A 102 1.92 0.12 7.48
CA PHE A 102 1.53 -0.44 8.77
C PHE A 102 0.24 -1.26 8.75
N LEU A 103 -0.73 -0.92 7.91
CA LEU A 103 -2.08 -1.49 7.99
C LEU A 103 -2.45 -2.41 6.81
N CYS A 104 -1.64 -2.47 5.75
CA CYS A 104 -1.97 -3.25 4.56
C CYS A 104 -1.51 -4.70 4.67
N PRO A 105 -2.43 -5.70 4.70
CA PRO A 105 -2.10 -7.12 4.79
C PRO A 105 -1.24 -7.59 3.61
N PHE A 106 -1.59 -7.20 2.39
CA PHE A 106 -0.83 -7.59 1.20
C PHE A 106 0.58 -6.99 1.17
N GLY A 107 0.74 -5.77 1.72
CA GLY A 107 2.07 -5.19 1.90
C GLY A 107 2.93 -5.99 2.89
N TRP A 108 2.34 -6.48 3.97
CA TRP A 108 3.00 -7.34 4.94
C TRP A 108 3.38 -8.69 4.34
N PHE A 109 2.49 -9.31 3.57
CA PHE A 109 2.76 -10.56 2.85
C PHE A 109 3.99 -10.45 1.94
N GLN A 110 4.10 -9.39 1.12
CA GLN A 110 5.27 -9.14 0.29
C GLN A 110 6.56 -8.95 1.10
N GLU A 111 6.48 -8.35 2.29
CA GLU A 111 7.64 -8.21 3.18
C GLU A 111 8.09 -9.53 3.78
N LEU A 112 7.15 -10.43 4.11
CA LEU A 112 7.48 -11.78 4.57
C LEU A 112 8.23 -12.55 3.48
N LEU A 113 7.76 -12.50 2.24
CA LEU A 113 8.45 -13.12 1.11
C LEU A 113 9.85 -12.51 0.89
N HIS A 114 9.99 -11.19 1.08
CA HIS A 114 11.28 -10.54 0.94
C HIS A 114 12.29 -10.91 2.03
N LYS A 115 11.88 -11.53 3.15
CA LYS A 115 12.80 -12.04 4.20
C LYS A 115 13.52 -13.31 3.77
N ILE A 116 13.03 -14.04 2.76
CA ILE A 116 13.69 -15.25 2.24
C ILE A 116 15.13 -14.90 1.80
N PRO A 117 16.15 -15.64 2.23
CA PRO A 117 17.57 -15.31 1.95
C PRO A 117 17.92 -15.56 0.48
N THR A 118 17.79 -14.53 -0.35
CA THR A 118 18.10 -14.53 -1.77
C THR A 118 18.88 -13.25 -2.14
N LYS A 119 19.46 -13.18 -3.31
CA LYS A 119 20.08 -11.94 -3.83
C LYS A 119 19.03 -10.85 -3.96
N LYS A 120 19.16 -9.76 -3.19
CA LYS A 120 18.23 -8.62 -3.22
C LYS A 120 18.70 -7.61 -4.25
N LEU A 121 17.80 -7.26 -5.16
CA LEU A 121 18.10 -6.28 -6.21
C LEU A 121 17.51 -4.91 -5.86
N SER A 122 18.27 -3.86 -6.17
CA SER A 122 17.79 -2.48 -6.02
C SER A 122 16.88 -2.09 -7.16
N THR A 123 15.80 -1.40 -6.83
CA THR A 123 14.84 -0.89 -7.82
C THR A 123 15.16 0.52 -8.32
N LYS A 124 16.33 1.09 -7.97
CA LYS A 124 16.74 2.45 -8.34
C LYS A 124 16.71 2.71 -9.85
N LYS A 125 17.13 1.73 -10.65
CA LYS A 125 17.08 1.82 -12.12
C LYS A 125 15.68 1.71 -12.70
N LEU A 126 14.73 1.14 -11.94
CA LEU A 126 13.35 0.91 -12.35
C LEU A 126 12.38 2.00 -11.86
N LYS A 127 12.89 3.18 -11.51
CA LYS A 127 12.07 4.32 -11.07
C LYS A 127 10.95 4.69 -12.06
N PRO A 128 11.14 4.71 -13.39
CA PRO A 128 10.05 5.04 -14.33
C PRO A 128 8.84 4.10 -14.18
N LEU A 129 9.08 2.83 -13.80
CA LEU A 129 8.01 1.85 -13.63
C LEU A 129 7.05 2.20 -12.47
N THR A 130 7.45 3.09 -11.55
CA THR A 130 6.57 3.56 -10.48
C THR A 130 5.39 4.39 -10.98
N TYR A 131 5.47 4.95 -12.19
CA TYR A 131 4.36 5.66 -12.81
C TYR A 131 3.25 4.73 -13.31
N LEU A 132 3.57 3.45 -13.56
CA LEU A 132 2.59 2.46 -14.03
C LEU A 132 1.39 2.32 -13.08
N LYS A 133 1.58 2.38 -11.76
CA LYS A 133 0.47 2.32 -10.80
C LYS A 133 -0.54 3.48 -10.94
N TYR A 134 -0.08 4.67 -11.38
CA TYR A 134 -0.97 5.81 -11.65
C TYR A 134 -1.76 5.58 -12.95
N ALA A 135 -1.11 4.99 -13.96
CA ALA A 135 -1.81 4.57 -15.17
C ALA A 135 -2.86 3.49 -14.87
N VAL A 136 -2.52 2.49 -14.02
CA VAL A 136 -3.46 1.47 -13.54
C VAL A 136 -4.62 2.11 -12.77
N LEU A 137 -4.36 3.07 -11.88
CA LEU A 137 -5.39 3.80 -11.15
C LEU A 137 -6.33 4.55 -12.11
N LEU A 138 -5.77 5.32 -13.04
CA LEU A 138 -6.57 6.12 -13.97
C LEU A 138 -7.35 5.24 -14.94
N VAL A 139 -6.68 4.31 -15.61
CA VAL A 139 -7.29 3.51 -16.68
C VAL A 139 -8.18 2.41 -16.11
N MET A 140 -7.64 1.50 -15.25
CA MET A 140 -8.36 0.30 -14.84
C MET A 140 -9.34 0.52 -13.69
N VAL A 141 -9.15 1.57 -12.87
CA VAL A 141 -10.00 1.82 -11.70
C VAL A 141 -11.03 2.91 -11.98
N VAL A 142 -10.70 3.89 -12.84
CA VAL A 142 -11.60 5.03 -13.14
C VAL A 142 -12.18 4.93 -14.54
N LEU A 143 -11.37 4.98 -15.60
CA LEU A 143 -11.87 5.12 -16.97
C LEU A 143 -12.63 3.87 -17.43
N LEU A 144 -12.04 2.68 -17.36
CA LEU A 144 -12.69 1.47 -17.85
C LEU A 144 -14.04 1.19 -17.15
N PRO A 145 -14.15 1.23 -15.80
CA PRO A 145 -15.44 1.04 -15.14
C PRO A 145 -16.48 2.14 -15.48
N ALA A 146 -16.02 3.37 -15.75
CA ALA A 146 -16.92 4.48 -16.08
C ALA A 146 -17.51 4.39 -17.49
N PHE A 147 -16.70 3.93 -18.45
CA PHE A 147 -17.08 3.96 -19.88
C PHE A 147 -17.55 2.59 -20.41
N LEU A 148 -16.95 1.49 -19.94
CA LEU A 148 -17.33 0.15 -20.35
C LEU A 148 -18.34 -0.42 -19.36
N VAL A 149 -19.62 -0.28 -19.71
CA VAL A 149 -20.75 -0.76 -18.91
C VAL A 149 -21.33 -2.04 -19.54
N ASN A 150 -21.84 -2.92 -18.69
CA ASN A 150 -22.54 -4.14 -19.09
C ASN A 150 -23.95 -3.81 -19.62
N ASP A 151 -24.65 -4.83 -20.12
CA ASP A 151 -26.05 -4.74 -20.59
C ASP A 151 -27.00 -4.16 -19.54
N VAL A 152 -26.68 -4.30 -18.26
CA VAL A 152 -27.43 -3.74 -17.11
C VAL A 152 -27.01 -2.27 -16.82
N GLY A 153 -26.05 -1.71 -17.56
CA GLY A 153 -25.55 -0.35 -17.39
C GLY A 153 -24.58 -0.16 -16.22
N MET A 154 -24.03 -1.23 -15.67
CA MET A 154 -23.02 -1.20 -14.61
C MET A 154 -21.62 -1.51 -15.15
N GLY A 155 -20.62 -0.76 -14.71
CA GLY A 155 -19.23 -0.99 -15.09
C GLY A 155 -18.59 -2.16 -14.33
N ASP A 156 -17.81 -2.99 -15.02
CA ASP A 156 -17.05 -4.08 -14.42
C ASP A 156 -15.86 -3.55 -13.59
N PRO A 157 -15.49 -4.20 -12.48
CA PRO A 157 -14.29 -3.84 -11.70
C PRO A 157 -13.02 -4.40 -12.37
N PHE A 158 -12.56 -3.75 -13.43
CA PHE A 158 -11.48 -4.23 -14.31
C PHE A 158 -10.18 -4.56 -13.58
N PHE A 159 -9.74 -3.72 -12.65
CA PHE A 159 -8.53 -4.02 -11.87
C PHE A 159 -8.70 -5.29 -11.04
N CYS A 160 -9.83 -5.46 -10.33
CA CYS A 160 -10.09 -6.64 -9.52
C CYS A 160 -10.27 -7.89 -10.38
N LYS A 161 -10.90 -7.76 -11.57
CA LYS A 161 -11.19 -8.85 -12.48
C LYS A 161 -9.94 -9.37 -13.18
N TYR A 162 -9.02 -8.50 -13.62
CA TYR A 162 -7.92 -8.87 -14.50
C TYR A 162 -6.52 -8.78 -13.89
N LEU A 163 -6.27 -7.87 -12.91
CA LEU A 163 -4.91 -7.57 -12.46
C LEU A 163 -4.67 -7.87 -10.98
N CYS A 164 -5.68 -7.84 -10.11
CA CYS A 164 -5.49 -7.96 -8.67
C CYS A 164 -5.09 -9.37 -8.23
N PRO A 165 -3.85 -9.59 -7.70
CA PRO A 165 -3.41 -10.90 -7.22
C PRO A 165 -4.04 -11.27 -5.88
N GLN A 166 -4.46 -10.29 -5.08
CA GLN A 166 -5.06 -10.50 -3.77
C GLN A 166 -6.35 -11.33 -3.84
N GLY A 167 -7.15 -11.12 -4.88
CA GLY A 167 -8.38 -11.89 -5.09
C GLY A 167 -8.13 -13.37 -5.34
N VAL A 168 -6.97 -13.73 -5.91
CA VAL A 168 -6.56 -15.13 -6.06
C VAL A 168 -6.01 -15.68 -4.75
N LEU A 169 -5.12 -14.93 -4.10
CA LEU A 169 -4.46 -15.36 -2.87
C LEU A 169 -5.45 -15.60 -1.73
N GLU A 170 -6.33 -14.65 -1.45
CA GLU A 170 -7.24 -14.70 -0.30
C GLU A 170 -8.64 -15.25 -0.63
N GLY A 171 -9.05 -15.21 -1.90
CA GLY A 171 -10.37 -15.64 -2.33
C GLY A 171 -10.34 -16.95 -3.10
N ALA A 172 -9.83 -16.93 -4.34
CA ALA A 172 -9.97 -18.06 -5.25
C ALA A 172 -9.25 -19.33 -4.77
N ILE A 173 -8.02 -19.24 -4.24
CA ILE A 173 -7.28 -20.39 -3.73
C ILE A 173 -8.01 -21.04 -2.54
N PRO A 174 -8.31 -20.34 -1.43
CA PRO A 174 -8.98 -20.97 -0.29
C PRO A 174 -10.35 -21.55 -0.64
N LEU A 175 -11.14 -20.83 -1.43
CA LEU A 175 -12.48 -21.31 -1.82
C LEU A 175 -12.43 -22.51 -2.73
N SER A 176 -11.48 -22.58 -3.67
CA SER A 176 -11.33 -23.75 -4.56
C SER A 176 -10.78 -24.98 -3.83
N LEU A 177 -9.99 -24.81 -2.78
CA LEU A 177 -9.54 -25.90 -1.93
C LEU A 177 -10.67 -26.48 -1.08
N ALA A 178 -11.53 -25.59 -0.54
CA ALA A 178 -12.62 -25.98 0.34
C ALA A 178 -13.86 -26.49 -0.41
N ASN A 179 -14.08 -26.09 -1.69
CA ASN A 179 -15.28 -26.40 -2.45
C ASN A 179 -14.95 -26.95 -3.84
N SER A 180 -15.34 -28.20 -4.10
CA SER A 180 -15.11 -28.89 -5.37
C SER A 180 -15.86 -28.25 -6.54
N GLY A 181 -17.07 -27.72 -6.31
CA GLY A 181 -17.86 -27.03 -7.34
C GLY A 181 -17.18 -25.76 -7.83
N ILE A 182 -16.62 -24.95 -6.92
CA ILE A 182 -15.85 -23.76 -7.28
C ILE A 182 -14.59 -24.16 -8.06
N ARG A 183 -13.90 -25.22 -7.63
CA ARG A 183 -12.71 -25.73 -8.32
C ARG A 183 -13.02 -26.17 -9.75
N ALA A 184 -14.15 -26.84 -9.97
CA ALA A 184 -14.59 -27.26 -11.32
C ALA A 184 -14.95 -26.06 -12.22
N ALA A 185 -15.40 -24.96 -11.66
CA ALA A 185 -15.77 -23.73 -12.37
C ALA A 185 -14.57 -22.81 -12.70
N LEU A 186 -13.34 -23.15 -12.27
CA LEU A 186 -12.15 -22.35 -12.57
C LEU A 186 -11.82 -22.38 -14.07
N GLY A 187 -11.86 -21.22 -14.72
CA GLY A 187 -11.61 -21.06 -16.14
C GLY A 187 -10.29 -20.35 -16.47
N LYS A 188 -10.10 -19.98 -17.73
CA LYS A 188 -8.90 -19.28 -18.24
C LYS A 188 -8.55 -18.00 -17.47
N LEU A 189 -9.54 -17.27 -16.96
CA LEU A 189 -9.32 -16.04 -16.16
C LEU A 189 -8.61 -16.36 -14.83
N PHE A 190 -8.92 -17.49 -14.19
CA PHE A 190 -8.20 -17.91 -12.98
C PHE A 190 -6.73 -18.18 -13.31
N THR A 191 -6.43 -18.94 -14.37
CA THR A 191 -5.05 -19.25 -14.79
C THR A 191 -4.25 -17.96 -15.06
N TRP A 192 -4.85 -17.01 -15.77
CA TRP A 192 -4.26 -15.68 -15.99
C TRP A 192 -3.91 -14.94 -14.69
N LYS A 193 -4.87 -14.83 -13.78
CA LYS A 193 -4.66 -14.15 -12.49
C LYS A 193 -3.70 -14.91 -11.58
N PHE A 194 -3.70 -16.24 -11.65
CA PHE A 194 -2.77 -17.08 -10.91
C PHE A 194 -1.33 -16.88 -11.40
N SER A 195 -1.10 -16.74 -12.69
CA SER A 195 0.24 -16.41 -13.23
C SER A 195 0.71 -15.04 -12.77
N ILE A 196 -0.18 -14.04 -12.68
CA ILE A 196 0.16 -12.73 -12.09
C ILE A 196 0.55 -12.87 -10.62
N LEU A 197 -0.20 -13.66 -9.84
CA LEU A 197 0.14 -13.90 -8.43
C LEU A 197 1.52 -14.55 -8.31
N LEU A 198 1.83 -15.58 -9.11
CA LEU A 198 3.14 -16.23 -9.11
C LEU A 198 4.26 -15.25 -9.47
N ALA A 199 4.05 -14.41 -10.48
CA ALA A 199 5.00 -13.36 -10.86
C ALA A 199 5.23 -12.38 -9.70
N VAL A 200 4.17 -11.91 -9.02
CA VAL A 200 4.29 -11.01 -7.87
C VAL A 200 5.01 -11.69 -6.70
N VAL A 201 4.75 -12.98 -6.43
CA VAL A 201 5.43 -13.75 -5.39
C VAL A 201 6.93 -13.87 -5.72
N ALA A 202 7.27 -14.29 -6.93
CA ALA A 202 8.67 -14.42 -7.37
C ALA A 202 9.41 -13.06 -7.31
N LEU A 203 8.80 -12.00 -7.81
CA LEU A 203 9.36 -10.64 -7.74
C LEU A 203 9.51 -10.15 -6.29
N SER A 204 8.58 -10.52 -5.38
CA SER A 204 8.64 -10.10 -3.97
C SER A 204 9.78 -10.74 -3.20
N VAL A 205 10.25 -11.92 -3.61
CA VAL A 205 11.44 -12.56 -3.06
C VAL A 205 12.70 -11.75 -3.36
N VAL A 206 12.80 -11.19 -4.58
CA VAL A 206 13.96 -10.44 -5.07
C VAL A 206 13.86 -8.94 -4.78
N PHE A 207 12.74 -8.33 -5.09
CA PHE A 207 12.48 -6.89 -4.93
C PHE A 207 11.60 -6.61 -3.71
N TYR A 208 11.86 -5.48 -3.05
CA TYR A 208 11.04 -5.05 -1.92
C TYR A 208 9.71 -4.46 -2.40
N ARG A 209 8.60 -5.13 -2.08
CA ARG A 209 7.21 -4.71 -2.38
C ARG A 209 6.96 -4.31 -3.85
N PRO A 210 7.26 -5.16 -4.84
CA PRO A 210 7.17 -4.81 -6.26
C PRO A 210 5.76 -4.43 -6.69
N PHE A 211 4.73 -5.16 -6.25
CA PHE A 211 3.34 -4.83 -6.55
C PHE A 211 2.95 -3.44 -6.00
N CYS A 212 3.33 -3.13 -4.75
CA CYS A 212 3.03 -1.83 -4.13
C CYS A 212 3.77 -0.67 -4.80
N LYS A 213 4.97 -0.93 -5.37
CA LYS A 213 5.75 0.08 -6.09
C LYS A 213 5.17 0.37 -7.47
N TRP A 214 4.73 -0.68 -8.22
CA TRP A 214 4.52 -0.57 -9.65
C TRP A 214 3.07 -0.70 -10.09
N LEU A 215 2.26 -1.50 -9.40
CA LEU A 215 0.93 -1.90 -9.89
C LEU A 215 -0.24 -1.50 -8.98
N CYS A 216 0.00 -1.27 -7.68
CA CYS A 216 -1.07 -1.07 -6.72
C CYS A 216 -1.79 0.28 -6.86
N PRO A 217 -3.06 0.33 -7.30
CA PRO A 217 -3.79 1.58 -7.46
C PRO A 217 -4.12 2.24 -6.11
N LEU A 218 -4.34 1.47 -5.04
CA LEU A 218 -4.52 2.01 -3.69
C LEU A 218 -3.27 2.75 -3.22
N GLY A 219 -2.08 2.16 -3.51
CA GLY A 219 -0.80 2.82 -3.25
C GLY A 219 -0.59 4.08 -4.07
N ALA A 220 -1.09 4.14 -5.31
CA ALA A 220 -1.09 5.33 -6.13
C ALA A 220 -2.01 6.41 -5.55
N PHE A 221 -3.24 6.04 -5.15
CA PHE A 221 -4.21 6.96 -4.56
C PHE A 221 -3.65 7.64 -3.30
N TYR A 222 -3.17 6.86 -2.33
CA TYR A 222 -2.59 7.43 -1.10
C TYR A 222 -1.28 8.20 -1.36
N ALA A 223 -0.55 7.90 -2.44
CA ALA A 223 0.64 8.64 -2.82
C ALA A 223 0.36 10.11 -3.16
N LEU A 224 -0.80 10.40 -3.78
CA LEU A 224 -1.23 11.76 -4.10
C LEU A 224 -1.33 12.63 -2.84
N PHE A 225 -1.80 12.05 -1.73
CA PHE A 225 -1.96 12.75 -0.45
C PHE A 225 -0.68 12.80 0.38
N ASN A 226 0.38 12.10 0.02
CA ASN A 226 1.56 11.95 0.87
C ASN A 226 2.25 13.28 1.20
N ARG A 227 2.13 14.29 0.33
CA ARG A 227 2.69 15.62 0.53
C ARG A 227 1.85 16.50 1.45
N VAL A 228 0.53 16.28 1.45
CA VAL A 228 -0.45 17.13 2.16
C VAL A 228 -1.06 16.44 3.38
N SER A 229 -0.68 15.21 3.66
CA SER A 229 -1.22 14.46 4.81
C SER A 229 -0.72 14.99 6.13
N LEU A 230 -1.57 14.89 7.16
CA LEU A 230 -1.27 15.33 8.54
C LEU A 230 -0.09 14.57 9.15
N LEU A 231 -0.03 13.26 8.95
CA LEU A 231 1.11 12.46 9.39
C LEU A 231 2.26 12.64 8.40
N GLN A 232 3.35 13.24 8.80
CA GLN A 232 4.50 13.55 7.96
C GLN A 232 5.80 13.00 8.52
N MET A 233 6.80 12.83 7.64
CA MET A 233 8.19 12.63 8.03
C MET A 233 8.87 13.98 8.15
N LYS A 234 9.57 14.21 9.26
CA LYS A 234 10.36 15.41 9.49
C LYS A 234 11.82 15.07 9.71
N VAL A 235 12.70 15.87 9.12
CA VAL A 235 14.15 15.82 9.34
C VAL A 235 14.57 17.11 10.04
N ASP A 236 15.24 16.96 11.18
CA ASP A 236 15.80 18.08 11.95
C ASP A 236 17.19 18.39 11.39
N GLY A 237 17.34 19.54 10.71
CA GLY A 237 18.58 19.98 10.10
C GLY A 237 19.72 20.16 11.10
N HIS A 238 19.42 20.64 12.33
CA HIS A 238 20.43 20.85 13.37
C HIS A 238 21.03 19.54 13.93
N LYS A 239 20.26 18.44 13.87
CA LYS A 239 20.71 17.11 14.31
C LYS A 239 21.24 16.24 13.18
N CYS A 240 20.97 16.64 11.93
CA CYS A 240 21.36 15.86 10.77
C CYS A 240 22.82 16.10 10.43
N VAL A 241 23.63 15.05 10.58
CA VAL A 241 25.08 15.04 10.24
C VAL A 241 25.34 14.57 8.81
N SER A 242 24.35 14.59 7.94
CA SER A 242 24.43 14.23 6.50
C SER A 242 25.12 12.89 6.19
N CYS A 243 25.12 11.94 7.11
CA CYS A 243 25.81 10.65 6.97
C CYS A 243 25.21 9.68 5.93
N GLY A 244 24.05 9.98 5.34
CA GLY A 244 23.39 9.20 4.28
C GLY A 244 22.85 7.82 4.68
N LYS A 245 22.91 7.40 5.97
CA LYS A 245 22.43 6.09 6.43
C LYS A 245 20.93 5.91 6.18
N CYS A 246 20.12 6.96 6.36
CA CYS A 246 18.68 6.94 6.12
C CYS A 246 18.32 6.65 4.65
N ALA A 247 19.06 7.23 3.70
CA ALA A 247 18.89 6.96 2.26
C ALA A 247 19.34 5.55 1.86
N LYS A 248 20.43 5.03 2.48
CA LYS A 248 20.93 3.67 2.22
C LYS A 248 19.98 2.58 2.71
N VAL A 249 19.33 2.76 3.86
CA VAL A 249 18.41 1.78 4.45
C VAL A 249 17.02 1.80 3.78
N CYS A 250 16.70 2.84 3.01
CA CYS A 250 15.40 3.01 2.41
C CYS A 250 15.16 2.02 1.27
N LYS A 251 14.35 0.99 1.51
CA LYS A 251 13.96 -0.01 0.51
C LYS A 251 12.96 0.52 -0.53
N MET A 252 12.41 1.72 -0.31
CA MET A 252 11.55 2.41 -1.28
C MET A 252 12.32 3.37 -2.19
N ASP A 253 13.66 3.39 -2.10
CA ASP A 253 14.57 4.22 -2.89
C ASP A 253 14.31 5.73 -2.77
N VAL A 254 13.85 6.18 -1.59
CA VAL A 254 13.59 7.58 -1.25
C VAL A 254 14.71 8.11 -0.36
N ASP A 255 15.24 9.27 -0.70
CA ASP A 255 16.12 10.03 0.18
C ASP A 255 15.27 10.97 1.04
N VAL A 256 15.09 10.59 2.32
CA VAL A 256 14.26 11.34 3.26
C VAL A 256 14.85 12.70 3.63
N THR A 257 16.16 12.90 3.45
CA THR A 257 16.81 14.18 3.74
C THR A 257 16.51 15.21 2.67
N LYS A 258 16.41 14.79 1.40
CA LYS A 258 16.08 15.66 0.28
C LYS A 258 14.57 15.85 0.11
N THR A 259 13.81 14.76 0.24
CA THR A 259 12.36 14.74 0.01
C THR A 259 11.63 13.92 1.08
N PRO A 260 11.43 14.46 2.30
CA PRO A 260 10.91 13.69 3.43
C PRO A 260 9.49 13.14 3.19
N ASN A 261 8.64 13.86 2.46
CA ASN A 261 7.27 13.45 2.14
C ASN A 261 7.08 13.06 0.67
N HIS A 262 8.09 12.40 0.11
CA HIS A 262 8.04 11.90 -1.25
C HIS A 262 6.83 10.96 -1.47
N THR A 263 6.22 11.01 -2.66
CA THR A 263 5.05 10.18 -3.02
C THR A 263 5.29 8.69 -2.85
N GLU A 264 6.53 8.21 -2.98
CA GLU A 264 6.89 6.80 -2.79
C GLU A 264 7.19 6.42 -1.34
N CYS A 265 7.30 7.36 -0.42
CA CYS A 265 7.56 7.06 0.99
C CYS A 265 6.34 6.41 1.65
N ILE A 266 6.46 5.15 2.08
CA ILE A 266 5.42 4.41 2.82
C ILE A 266 5.47 4.65 4.34
N ARG A 267 6.30 5.57 4.78
CA ARG A 267 6.47 5.94 6.20
C ARG A 267 6.76 4.76 7.12
N CYS A 268 7.55 3.81 6.64
CA CYS A 268 7.84 2.57 7.36
C CYS A 268 8.73 2.73 8.61
N GLY A 269 9.36 3.89 8.80
CA GLY A 269 10.21 4.17 9.95
C GLY A 269 11.63 3.59 9.92
N MET A 270 12.05 2.87 8.85
CA MET A 270 13.39 2.29 8.78
C MET A 270 14.50 3.37 8.84
N CYS A 271 14.26 4.53 8.22
CA CYS A 271 15.16 5.68 8.31
C CYS A 271 15.21 6.29 9.71
N VAL A 272 14.12 6.23 10.48
CA VAL A 272 14.08 6.66 11.88
C VAL A 272 14.97 5.77 12.73
N SER A 273 14.81 4.45 12.61
CA SER A 273 15.62 3.46 13.37
C SER A 273 17.11 3.49 13.01
N ALA A 274 17.45 3.86 11.76
CA ALA A 274 18.83 3.88 11.28
C ALA A 274 19.56 5.20 11.57
N CYS A 275 18.84 6.25 12.00
CA CYS A 275 19.43 7.55 12.25
C CYS A 275 20.18 7.60 13.60
N PRO A 276 21.51 7.77 13.62
CA PRO A 276 22.29 7.73 14.86
C PRO A 276 22.01 8.95 15.76
N THR A 277 21.67 10.10 15.16
CA THR A 277 21.43 11.34 15.88
C THR A 277 19.94 11.59 16.18
N GLY A 278 19.04 10.67 15.73
CA GLY A 278 17.61 10.83 15.89
C GLY A 278 17.05 12.06 15.14
N ALA A 279 17.71 12.50 14.06
CA ALA A 279 17.24 13.63 13.27
C ALA A 279 15.94 13.37 12.51
N VAL A 280 15.59 12.11 12.24
CA VAL A 280 14.41 11.71 11.48
C VAL A 280 13.29 11.27 12.42
N SER A 281 12.08 11.82 12.25
CA SER A 281 10.92 11.48 13.10
C SER A 281 9.61 11.58 12.35
N PHE A 282 8.55 10.96 12.90
CA PHE A 282 7.17 11.23 12.51
C PHE A 282 6.66 12.48 13.21
N ARG A 283 5.90 13.28 12.47
CA ARG A 283 5.17 14.43 13.02
C ARG A 283 3.72 14.37 12.57
N TYR A 284 2.82 14.73 13.45
CA TYR A 284 1.39 14.89 13.16
C TYR A 284 1.02 16.37 13.21
N GLY A 285 0.36 16.89 12.19
CA GLY A 285 -0.08 18.28 12.08
C GLY A 285 0.36 18.93 10.77
N PHE A 286 -0.38 19.98 10.36
CA PHE A 286 0.04 20.89 9.31
C PHE A 286 1.17 21.77 9.84
N GLY A 287 2.38 21.51 9.46
CA GLY A 287 3.54 22.32 9.84
C GLY A 287 4.43 22.54 8.64
N ASP A 288 5.00 23.74 8.52
CA ASP A 288 5.83 24.19 7.42
C ASP A 288 6.85 23.12 7.00
N GLY A 289 6.60 22.49 5.86
CA GLY A 289 7.49 21.51 5.25
C GLY A 289 8.76 22.13 4.65
N LYS A 290 8.95 23.45 4.83
CA LYS A 290 10.17 24.15 4.48
C LYS A 290 11.12 24.17 5.68
N GLN A 291 11.84 23.09 5.90
CA GLN A 291 13.13 23.24 6.58
C GLN A 291 14.18 23.49 5.53
N ASN A 292 14.72 24.69 5.54
CA ASN A 292 15.94 25.08 4.88
C ASN A 292 17.04 24.13 5.39
N ILE A 293 17.27 23.04 4.67
CA ILE A 293 18.57 22.38 4.73
C ILE A 293 19.40 23.26 3.80
N ASN A 294 20.03 24.27 4.35
CA ASN A 294 21.17 24.93 3.73
C ASN A 294 22.26 23.86 3.64
N ILE A 295 22.24 23.11 2.56
CA ILE A 295 23.43 22.44 2.09
C ILE A 295 24.20 23.60 1.44
N GLU A 296 25.11 24.21 2.18
CA GLU A 296 26.19 24.96 1.59
C GLU A 296 26.87 24.00 0.63
N GLU A 297 26.69 24.23 -0.67
CA GLU A 297 27.54 23.73 -1.71
C GLU A 297 28.94 24.30 -1.44
N ASN A 298 29.74 23.58 -0.67
CA ASN A 298 31.18 23.74 -0.71
C ASN A 298 31.61 23.23 -2.09
N THR A 299 31.49 24.08 -3.08
CA THR A 299 32.34 24.09 -4.26
C THR A 299 33.73 24.48 -3.79
N GLU A 300 34.52 23.50 -3.41
CA GLU A 300 35.98 23.68 -3.42
C GLU A 300 36.40 23.83 -4.89
N GLU A 301 36.51 25.07 -5.32
CA GLU A 301 37.50 25.45 -6.32
C GLU A 301 38.87 25.10 -5.73
N SER A 302 39.48 24.06 -6.24
CA SER A 302 40.94 23.84 -6.11
C SER A 302 41.55 24.11 -7.48
N THR A 303 42.22 25.24 -7.53
CA THR A 303 43.33 25.60 -8.41
C THR A 303 44.21 24.41 -8.83
#